data_2f032da9fece1b2c404e57ad44b6fb6d
#
_entry.id   2f032da9fece1b2c404e57ad44b6fb6d
#
_cell.length_a   1.000
_cell.length_b   1.000
_cell.length_c   1.000
_cell.angle_alpha   90.00
_cell.angle_beta   90.00
_cell.angle_gamma   90.00
#
_symmetry.space_group_name_H-M   'P 1'
#
loop_
_entity.id
_entity.type
_entity.pdbx_description
1 polymer ?
#
loop_
_entity_poly.entity_id
_entity_poly.type
_entity_poly.pdbx_seq_one_letter_code
_entity_poly.pdbx_strand_id
1 'polypeptide(L)'
;MLLALAFAAAASTVTPSDLHVDRLQPGTATYLVYFHGAPGSGISRAMLATSTLSRERIDGQDAWVIEQHWENETGVAHTARTVHAADDLATLSQVSTWIRPDATITTRVVPAEGRGTIEGELPADRRERMEKGFATMDDGWWFNWHSDLALLPLLPYERGGTLRVHLFDVGMDAPKDVDYTVLGERTLVAGDGSTRYDCWLVETESGSPGSGNYQRFWIDKARRVVVKEEDVFNGQYRSKVLLGVPAVVEFALPASTPAAP
;
A
#
# COMPACT_ATOMS: atom_id res chain seq x y z
N MET A 1 -31.30 -27.33 -21.20
CA MET A 1 -30.41 -26.16 -21.08
C MET A 1 -30.44 -25.75 -19.60
N LEU A 2 -29.49 -26.25 -18.78
CA LEU A 2 -29.39 -25.87 -17.37
C LEU A 2 -28.73 -24.49 -17.29
N LEU A 3 -29.46 -23.48 -16.85
CA LEU A 3 -28.89 -22.21 -16.43
C LEU A 3 -28.15 -22.46 -15.10
N ALA A 4 -26.81 -22.47 -15.14
CA ALA A 4 -26.00 -22.39 -13.91
C ALA A 4 -26.13 -20.95 -13.38
N LEU A 5 -26.93 -20.77 -12.33
CA LEU A 5 -26.91 -19.55 -11.53
C LEU A 5 -25.55 -19.52 -10.79
N ALA A 6 -24.62 -18.71 -11.30
CA ALA A 6 -23.42 -18.37 -10.57
C ALA A 6 -23.85 -17.46 -9.41
N PHE A 7 -23.93 -18.01 -8.19
CA PHE A 7 -23.99 -17.21 -6.99
C PHE A 7 -22.63 -16.50 -6.85
N ALA A 8 -22.61 -15.18 -6.97
CA ALA A 8 -21.47 -14.40 -6.53
C ALA A 8 -21.29 -14.67 -5.04
N ALA A 9 -20.17 -15.26 -4.65
CA ALA A 9 -19.84 -15.45 -3.25
C ALA A 9 -19.76 -14.07 -2.57
N ALA A 10 -20.36 -13.94 -1.40
CA ALA A 10 -20.28 -12.71 -0.63
C ALA A 10 -18.80 -12.41 -0.30
N ALA A 11 -18.43 -11.12 -0.27
CA ALA A 11 -17.09 -10.70 0.13
C ALA A 11 -16.80 -11.14 1.58
N SER A 12 -15.60 -11.68 1.81
CA SER A 12 -15.12 -12.06 3.14
C SER A 12 -14.43 -10.86 3.77
N THR A 13 -14.93 -10.35 4.88
CA THR A 13 -14.26 -9.27 5.62
C THR A 13 -12.96 -9.78 6.23
N VAL A 14 -11.88 -9.05 6.00
CA VAL A 14 -10.55 -9.33 6.54
C VAL A 14 -10.39 -8.58 7.85
N THR A 15 -9.90 -9.27 8.86
CA THR A 15 -9.54 -8.72 10.17
C THR A 15 -8.03 -8.85 10.39
N PRO A 16 -7.43 -8.17 11.38
CA PRO A 16 -6.01 -8.33 11.69
C PRO A 16 -5.59 -9.79 11.92
N SER A 17 -6.45 -10.61 12.51
CA SER A 17 -6.17 -12.04 12.74
C SER A 17 -6.13 -12.90 11.47
N ASP A 18 -6.62 -12.39 10.35
CA ASP A 18 -6.58 -13.08 9.05
C ASP A 18 -5.28 -12.81 8.30
N LEU A 19 -4.50 -11.81 8.73
CA LEU A 19 -3.28 -11.40 8.04
C LEU A 19 -2.11 -12.33 8.34
N HIS A 20 -1.34 -12.61 7.32
CA HIS A 20 -0.09 -13.39 7.47
C HIS A 20 1.06 -12.52 8.00
N VAL A 21 0.91 -11.95 9.20
CA VAL A 21 1.91 -11.04 9.83
C VAL A 21 3.26 -11.74 10.02
N ASP A 22 3.27 -13.04 10.21
CA ASP A 22 4.47 -13.89 10.28
C ASP A 22 5.32 -13.87 8.99
N ARG A 23 4.75 -13.39 7.89
CA ARG A 23 5.43 -13.26 6.60
C ARG A 23 6.09 -11.89 6.39
N LEU A 24 5.83 -10.91 7.27
CA LEU A 24 6.53 -9.64 7.22
C LEU A 24 8.02 -9.82 7.55
N GLN A 25 8.86 -9.31 6.69
CA GLN A 25 10.30 -9.32 6.89
C GLN A 25 10.89 -7.95 6.58
N PRO A 26 11.79 -7.42 7.42
CA PRO A 26 12.50 -6.19 7.11
C PRO A 26 13.19 -6.28 5.76
N GLY A 27 13.14 -5.20 5.00
CA GLY A 27 13.75 -5.16 3.68
C GLY A 27 13.38 -3.90 2.91
N THR A 28 14.00 -3.75 1.75
CA THR A 28 13.75 -2.61 0.86
C THR A 28 13.34 -3.12 -0.51
N ALA A 29 12.25 -2.59 -1.05
CA ALA A 29 11.77 -2.84 -2.39
C ALA A 29 11.80 -1.53 -3.19
N THR A 30 12.36 -1.56 -4.40
CA THR A 30 12.35 -0.40 -5.31
C THR A 30 11.53 -0.73 -6.54
N TYR A 31 10.65 0.19 -6.90
CA TYR A 31 9.74 0.08 -8.03
C TYR A 31 10.05 1.16 -9.07
N LEU A 32 10.05 0.78 -10.34
CA LEU A 32 9.87 1.73 -11.42
C LEU A 32 8.37 2.05 -11.53
N VAL A 33 8.04 3.31 -11.35
CA VAL A 33 6.68 3.85 -11.55
C VAL A 33 6.66 4.65 -12.82
N TYR A 34 5.77 4.30 -13.73
CA TYR A 34 5.63 5.05 -14.98
C TYR A 34 4.16 5.27 -15.34
N PHE A 35 3.92 6.37 -16.06
CA PHE A 35 2.60 6.81 -16.48
C PHE A 35 2.54 6.88 -17.99
N HIS A 36 1.42 6.48 -18.57
CA HIS A 36 1.12 6.62 -19.98
C HIS A 36 -0.38 6.88 -20.20
N GLY A 37 -0.75 7.33 -21.38
CA GLY A 37 -2.15 7.50 -21.77
C GLY A 37 -2.79 6.15 -22.14
N ALA A 38 -3.45 6.09 -23.29
CA ALA A 38 -4.05 4.86 -23.79
C ALA A 38 -3.00 3.74 -24.00
N PRO A 39 -3.39 2.45 -24.01
CA PRO A 39 -2.50 1.34 -24.32
C PRO A 39 -1.71 1.59 -25.61
N GLY A 40 -0.38 1.41 -25.54
CA GLY A 40 0.53 1.64 -26.67
C GLY A 40 1.00 3.08 -26.84
N SER A 41 0.53 4.04 -26.03
CA SER A 41 1.11 5.39 -26.00
C SER A 41 2.48 5.40 -25.29
N GLY A 42 3.31 6.39 -25.60
CA GLY A 42 4.59 6.57 -24.92
C GLY A 42 4.45 6.88 -23.42
N ILE A 43 5.53 6.65 -22.68
CA ILE A 43 5.62 7.02 -21.26
C ILE A 43 5.66 8.56 -21.17
N SER A 44 4.75 9.13 -20.37
CA SER A 44 4.65 10.57 -20.14
C SER A 44 5.45 11.04 -18.92
N ARG A 45 5.67 10.15 -17.95
CA ARG A 45 6.40 10.42 -16.71
C ARG A 45 6.91 9.10 -16.12
N ALA A 46 8.10 9.12 -15.54
CA ALA A 46 8.64 8.01 -14.77
C ALA A 46 9.25 8.50 -13.46
N MET A 47 9.30 7.62 -12.45
CA MET A 47 9.94 7.88 -11.16
C MET A 47 10.35 6.56 -10.52
N LEU A 48 11.23 6.63 -9.53
CA LEU A 48 11.55 5.52 -8.64
C LEU A 48 10.75 5.68 -7.34
N ALA A 49 10.19 4.60 -6.86
CA ALA A 49 9.54 4.53 -5.56
C ALA A 49 10.23 3.43 -4.74
N THR A 50 10.88 3.83 -3.66
CA THR A 50 11.51 2.91 -2.71
C THR A 50 10.63 2.78 -1.49
N SER A 51 10.34 1.56 -1.08
CA SER A 51 9.60 1.23 0.14
C SER A 51 10.50 0.39 1.03
N THR A 52 10.76 0.86 2.25
CA THR A 52 11.56 0.17 3.27
C THR A 52 10.67 -0.24 4.42
N LEU A 53 10.68 -1.52 4.75
CA LEU A 53 10.02 -2.08 5.91
C LEU A 53 11.07 -2.39 6.99
N SER A 54 10.87 -1.88 8.18
CA SER A 54 11.72 -2.14 9.35
C SER A 54 10.89 -2.51 10.57
N ARG A 55 11.54 -3.13 11.56
CA ARG A 55 10.96 -3.34 12.88
C ARG A 55 11.68 -2.44 13.87
N GLU A 56 10.92 -1.63 14.56
CA GLU A 56 11.44 -0.62 15.50
C GLU A 56 10.73 -0.73 16.85
N ARG A 57 11.32 -0.09 17.86
CA ARG A 57 10.66 0.11 19.15
C ARG A 57 10.33 1.58 19.33
N ILE A 58 9.03 1.90 19.31
CA ILE A 58 8.50 3.26 19.39
C ILE A 58 7.75 3.40 20.71
N ASP A 59 8.16 4.34 21.55
CA ASP A 59 7.56 4.61 22.87
C ASP A 59 7.42 3.35 23.75
N GLY A 60 8.39 2.43 23.63
CA GLY A 60 8.42 1.18 24.38
C GLY A 60 7.59 0.05 23.78
N GLN A 61 6.89 0.26 22.67
CA GLN A 61 6.10 -0.71 21.94
C GLN A 61 6.82 -1.17 20.66
N ASP A 62 6.77 -2.46 20.36
CA ASP A 62 7.27 -2.99 19.09
C ASP A 62 6.35 -2.55 17.94
N ALA A 63 6.95 -2.11 16.86
CA ALA A 63 6.22 -1.57 15.70
C ALA A 63 6.86 -2.01 14.38
N TRP A 64 6.04 -2.12 13.35
CA TRP A 64 6.47 -2.14 11.96
C TRP A 64 6.46 -0.73 11.41
N VAL A 65 7.52 -0.35 10.75
CA VAL A 65 7.67 0.97 10.13
C VAL A 65 7.84 0.81 8.63
N ILE A 66 7.00 1.49 7.88
CA ILE A 66 7.05 1.53 6.42
C ILE A 66 7.45 2.95 6.02
N GLU A 67 8.60 3.06 5.36
CA GLU A 67 9.08 4.32 4.81
C GLU A 67 9.02 4.27 3.29
N GLN A 68 8.45 5.29 2.69
CA GLN A 68 8.43 5.46 1.23
C GLN A 68 9.21 6.71 0.82
N HIS A 69 9.95 6.56 -0.27
CA HIS A 69 10.70 7.63 -0.90
C HIS A 69 10.48 7.56 -2.41
N TRP A 70 9.95 8.62 -2.99
CA TRP A 70 9.68 8.71 -4.42
C TRP A 70 10.51 9.84 -5.03
N GLU A 71 11.20 9.55 -6.11
CA GLU A 71 12.04 10.52 -6.81
C GLU A 71 11.86 10.44 -8.33
N ASN A 72 12.04 11.57 -8.98
CA ASN A 72 12.03 11.72 -10.43
C ASN A 72 13.28 12.50 -10.86
N GLU A 73 13.34 12.92 -12.13
CA GLU A 73 14.46 13.69 -12.67
C GLU A 73 14.71 15.05 -11.98
N THR A 74 13.73 15.58 -11.24
CA THR A 74 13.86 16.85 -10.53
C THR A 74 14.20 16.68 -9.04
N GLY A 75 14.28 15.45 -8.55
CA GLY A 75 14.59 15.10 -7.16
C GLY A 75 13.43 14.44 -6.43
N VAL A 76 13.39 14.59 -5.10
CA VAL A 76 12.37 13.97 -4.25
C VAL A 76 11.01 14.60 -4.51
N ALA A 77 10.04 13.77 -4.84
CA ALA A 77 8.66 14.17 -5.10
C ALA A 77 7.70 13.81 -3.96
N HIS A 78 8.04 12.76 -3.19
CA HIS A 78 7.20 12.31 -2.09
C HIS A 78 8.00 11.50 -1.07
N THR A 79 7.67 11.68 0.21
CA THR A 79 8.12 10.81 1.30
C THR A 79 6.94 10.45 2.19
N ALA A 80 6.97 9.25 2.77
CA ALA A 80 6.01 8.87 3.80
C ALA A 80 6.68 7.98 4.84
N ARG A 81 6.23 8.06 6.08
CA ARG A 81 6.56 7.15 7.16
C ARG A 81 5.27 6.77 7.87
N THR A 82 4.94 5.48 7.85
CA THR A 82 3.78 4.91 8.53
C THR A 82 4.27 3.93 9.59
N VAL A 83 3.74 4.07 10.79
CA VAL A 83 4.05 3.20 11.93
C VAL A 83 2.83 2.37 12.25
N HIS A 84 3.00 1.06 12.32
CA HIS A 84 1.97 0.10 12.67
C HIS A 84 2.35 -0.67 13.93
N ALA A 85 1.40 -0.98 14.78
CA ALA A 85 1.59 -1.89 15.91
C ALA A 85 2.06 -3.27 15.39
N ALA A 86 2.95 -3.93 16.13
CA ALA A 86 3.58 -5.15 15.64
C ALA A 86 2.67 -6.38 15.68
N ASP A 87 1.65 -6.38 16.52
CA ASP A 87 0.78 -7.49 16.80
C ASP A 87 -0.48 -7.56 15.91
N ASP A 88 -1.08 -6.41 15.61
CA ASP A 88 -2.35 -6.34 14.88
C ASP A 88 -2.29 -5.41 13.64
N LEU A 89 -1.14 -4.76 13.39
CA LEU A 89 -0.94 -3.79 12.31
C LEU A 89 -1.84 -2.55 12.38
N ALA A 90 -2.43 -2.24 13.54
CA ALA A 90 -3.12 -0.98 13.74
C ALA A 90 -2.18 0.20 13.44
N THR A 91 -2.68 1.21 12.73
CA THR A 91 -1.86 2.38 12.40
C THR A 91 -1.68 3.26 13.63
N LEU A 92 -0.46 3.39 14.12
CA LEU A 92 -0.11 4.23 15.26
C LEU A 92 0.09 5.69 14.84
N SER A 93 0.78 5.90 13.72
CA SER A 93 1.00 7.23 13.15
C SER A 93 1.38 7.15 11.68
N GLN A 94 1.11 8.24 10.97
CA GLN A 94 1.54 8.42 9.59
C GLN A 94 1.97 9.86 9.37
N VAL A 95 3.10 10.04 8.68
CA VAL A 95 3.55 11.33 8.16
C VAL A 95 3.80 11.16 6.69
N SER A 96 3.24 12.04 5.86
CA SER A 96 3.54 12.05 4.44
C SER A 96 3.78 13.49 3.93
N THR A 97 4.76 13.63 3.05
CA THR A 97 5.12 14.92 2.45
C THR A 97 5.12 14.79 0.93
N TRP A 98 4.32 15.61 0.28
CA TRP A 98 4.32 15.80 -1.16
C TRP A 98 5.08 17.07 -1.51
N ILE A 99 6.09 16.95 -2.38
CA ILE A 99 6.93 18.04 -2.85
C ILE A 99 6.60 18.29 -4.33
N ARG A 100 6.12 19.49 -4.62
CA ARG A 100 5.80 19.96 -5.97
C ARG A 100 6.58 21.24 -6.24
N PRO A 101 6.73 21.66 -7.49
CA PRO A 101 7.46 22.89 -7.81
C PRO A 101 6.92 24.15 -7.12
N ASP A 102 5.61 24.18 -6.86
CA ASP A 102 4.86 25.32 -6.33
C ASP A 102 4.39 25.14 -4.89
N ALA A 103 4.48 23.94 -4.31
CA ALA A 103 3.98 23.67 -2.96
C ALA A 103 4.60 22.43 -2.32
N THR A 104 4.84 22.52 -1.02
CA THR A 104 5.12 21.35 -0.18
C THR A 104 3.97 21.17 0.79
N ILE A 105 3.40 19.96 0.82
CA ILE A 105 2.26 19.62 1.66
C ILE A 105 2.66 18.46 2.55
N THR A 106 2.67 18.69 3.87
CA THR A 106 2.91 17.65 4.86
C THR A 106 1.64 17.36 5.63
N THR A 107 1.32 16.08 5.75
CA THR A 107 0.21 15.60 6.60
C THR A 107 0.76 14.72 7.70
N ARG A 108 0.20 14.86 8.91
CA ARG A 108 0.48 14.00 10.06
C ARG A 108 -0.83 13.47 10.59
N VAL A 109 -0.86 12.19 10.89
CA VAL A 109 -2.06 11.50 11.36
C VAL A 109 -1.68 10.66 12.57
N VAL A 110 -2.47 10.76 13.65
CA VAL A 110 -2.37 9.94 14.86
C VAL A 110 -3.79 9.44 15.19
N PRO A 111 -4.16 8.25 14.69
CA PRO A 111 -5.52 7.75 14.79
C PRO A 111 -6.06 7.67 16.22
N ALA A 112 -5.29 7.11 17.14
CA ALA A 112 -5.69 6.97 18.55
C ALA A 112 -6.04 8.32 19.22
N GLU A 113 -5.58 9.44 18.67
CA GLU A 113 -5.91 10.76 19.15
C GLU A 113 -7.06 11.42 18.37
N GLY A 114 -7.55 10.76 17.30
CA GLY A 114 -8.52 11.33 16.38
C GLY A 114 -8.03 12.63 15.73
N ARG A 115 -6.71 12.74 15.53
CA ARG A 115 -6.07 13.98 15.07
C ARG A 115 -5.30 13.80 13.78
N GLY A 116 -5.42 14.82 12.93
CA GLY A 116 -4.56 15.02 11.78
C GLY A 116 -4.21 16.50 11.63
N THR A 117 -3.03 16.76 11.09
CA THR A 117 -2.59 18.13 10.75
C THR A 117 -2.18 18.20 9.29
N ILE A 118 -2.35 19.38 8.71
CA ILE A 118 -1.98 19.68 7.33
C ILE A 118 -1.13 20.95 7.35
N GLU A 119 0.12 20.81 6.94
CA GLU A 119 1.04 21.93 6.71
C GLU A 119 1.16 22.19 5.21
N GLY A 120 1.27 23.45 4.81
CA GLY A 120 1.33 23.88 3.41
C GLY A 120 -0.01 24.36 2.86
N GLU A 121 0.03 24.89 1.64
CA GLU A 121 -1.15 25.48 0.99
C GLU A 121 -1.89 24.43 0.16
N LEU A 122 -3.19 24.31 0.42
CA LEU A 122 -4.12 23.46 -0.31
C LEU A 122 -5.37 24.26 -0.68
N PRO A 123 -6.06 23.91 -1.78
CA PRO A 123 -7.42 24.37 -2.04
C PRO A 123 -8.33 24.11 -0.83
N ALA A 124 -9.18 25.07 -0.51
CA ALA A 124 -10.01 25.02 0.71
C ALA A 124 -10.89 23.78 0.78
N ASP A 125 -11.52 23.40 -0.33
CA ASP A 125 -12.36 22.21 -0.45
C ASP A 125 -11.59 20.91 -0.21
N ARG A 126 -10.33 20.85 -0.64
CA ARG A 126 -9.46 19.71 -0.39
C ARG A 126 -9.03 19.63 1.06
N ARG A 127 -8.66 20.75 1.67
CA ARG A 127 -8.32 20.84 3.10
C ARG A 127 -9.50 20.40 3.96
N GLU A 128 -10.69 20.94 3.72
CA GLU A 128 -11.90 20.59 4.45
C GLU A 128 -12.22 19.10 4.39
N ARG A 129 -12.10 18.50 3.20
CA ARG A 129 -12.29 17.05 3.02
C ARG A 129 -11.31 16.23 3.85
N MET A 130 -10.04 16.60 3.86
CA MET A 130 -9.01 15.92 4.65
C MET A 130 -9.25 16.06 6.15
N GLU A 131 -9.57 17.26 6.61
CA GLU A 131 -9.89 17.53 8.03
C GLU A 131 -11.12 16.75 8.49
N LYS A 132 -12.13 16.64 7.62
CA LYS A 132 -13.31 15.80 7.88
C LYS A 132 -12.89 14.31 7.99
N GLY A 133 -12.03 13.83 7.08
CA GLY A 133 -11.50 12.47 7.14
C GLY A 133 -10.77 12.19 8.46
N PHE A 134 -9.91 13.10 8.90
CA PHE A 134 -9.20 12.96 10.18
C PHE A 134 -10.15 12.87 11.37
N ALA A 135 -11.23 13.64 11.36
CA ALA A 135 -12.23 13.61 12.43
C ALA A 135 -13.06 12.31 12.46
N THR A 136 -13.03 11.52 11.41
CA THR A 136 -13.76 10.23 11.29
C THR A 136 -12.87 9.01 11.40
N MET A 137 -11.55 9.19 11.55
CA MET A 137 -10.64 8.07 11.81
C MET A 137 -11.00 7.42 13.15
N ASP A 138 -10.89 6.11 13.17
CA ASP A 138 -10.88 5.32 14.40
C ASP A 138 -9.44 4.85 14.72
N ASP A 139 -9.24 4.27 15.89
CA ASP A 139 -8.01 3.65 16.34
C ASP A 139 -7.88 2.18 15.86
N GLY A 140 -8.77 1.78 14.97
CA GLY A 140 -8.82 0.45 14.41
C GLY A 140 -7.74 0.19 13.37
N TRP A 141 -7.80 -1.01 12.84
CA TRP A 141 -6.95 -1.42 11.73
C TRP A 141 -7.57 -1.01 10.40
N TRP A 142 -6.75 -0.36 9.54
CA TRP A 142 -7.12 -0.02 8.18
C TRP A 142 -5.90 0.01 7.27
N PHE A 143 -6.13 -0.30 5.99
CA PHE A 143 -5.14 -0.09 4.94
C PHE A 143 -5.05 1.37 4.55
N ASN A 144 -3.89 1.77 4.07
CA ASN A 144 -3.70 3.04 3.39
C ASN A 144 -2.74 2.88 2.21
N TRP A 145 -2.78 3.83 1.29
CA TRP A 145 -1.96 3.83 0.09
C TRP A 145 -0.45 3.82 0.39
N HIS A 146 -0.01 4.38 1.52
CA HIS A 146 1.40 4.40 1.91
C HIS A 146 1.89 3.07 2.48
N SER A 147 1.00 2.15 2.76
CA SER A 147 1.31 0.83 3.31
C SER A 147 0.93 -0.32 2.37
N ASP A 148 0.20 -0.05 1.29
CA ASP A 148 -0.41 -1.06 0.43
C ASP A 148 0.60 -2.08 -0.12
N LEU A 149 1.74 -1.63 -0.67
CA LEU A 149 2.76 -2.51 -1.23
C LEU A 149 3.36 -3.50 -0.22
N ALA A 150 3.37 -3.14 1.07
CA ALA A 150 3.87 -4.00 2.13
C ALA A 150 2.77 -4.86 2.76
N LEU A 151 1.56 -4.32 2.92
CA LEU A 151 0.48 -4.98 3.65
C LEU A 151 -0.46 -5.80 2.77
N LEU A 152 -0.74 -5.39 1.53
CA LEU A 152 -1.55 -6.20 0.61
C LEU A 152 -1.05 -7.65 0.48
N PRO A 153 0.26 -7.93 0.37
CA PRO A 153 0.74 -9.30 0.30
C PRO A 153 0.37 -10.20 1.48
N LEU A 154 -0.06 -9.62 2.61
CA LEU A 154 -0.43 -10.37 3.82
C LEU A 154 -1.87 -10.90 3.80
N LEU A 155 -2.69 -10.48 2.84
CA LEU A 155 -4.07 -10.92 2.73
C LEU A 155 -4.16 -12.43 2.43
N PRO A 156 -5.22 -13.12 2.92
CA PRO A 156 -5.40 -14.55 2.77
C PRO A 156 -5.92 -14.94 1.37
N TYR A 157 -5.16 -14.66 0.32
CA TYR A 157 -5.55 -14.90 -1.09
C TYR A 157 -5.80 -16.36 -1.44
N GLU A 158 -5.27 -17.30 -0.67
CA GLU A 158 -5.53 -18.73 -0.81
C GLU A 158 -6.99 -19.10 -0.59
N ARG A 159 -7.77 -18.26 0.09
CA ARG A 159 -9.22 -18.43 0.24
C ARG A 159 -9.96 -18.16 -1.07
N GLY A 160 -9.34 -17.43 -2.01
CA GLY A 160 -9.99 -17.00 -3.25
C GLY A 160 -11.15 -16.04 -3.03
N GLY A 161 -11.88 -15.75 -4.11
CA GLY A 161 -13.07 -14.89 -4.05
C GLY A 161 -12.74 -13.41 -3.83
N THR A 162 -13.59 -12.73 -3.07
CA THR A 162 -13.47 -11.29 -2.78
C THR A 162 -13.17 -11.08 -1.30
N LEU A 163 -12.11 -10.35 -1.02
CA LEU A 163 -11.65 -9.96 0.31
C LEU A 163 -12.03 -8.51 0.56
N ARG A 164 -12.79 -8.24 1.60
CA ARG A 164 -13.21 -6.89 2.00
C ARG A 164 -12.25 -6.35 3.05
N VAL A 165 -11.68 -5.19 2.80
CA VAL A 165 -10.66 -4.55 3.62
C VAL A 165 -11.12 -3.15 4.00
N HIS A 166 -10.99 -2.79 5.27
CA HIS A 166 -11.22 -1.43 5.72
C HIS A 166 -10.06 -0.53 5.25
N LEU A 167 -10.36 0.60 4.61
CA LEU A 167 -9.37 1.50 4.01
C LEU A 167 -9.63 2.93 4.44
N PHE A 168 -8.57 3.58 4.88
CA PHE A 168 -8.50 5.03 5.01
C PHE A 168 -7.24 5.57 4.36
N ASP A 169 -7.36 6.61 3.56
CA ASP A 169 -6.22 7.32 3.01
C ASP A 169 -6.38 8.82 3.19
N VAL A 170 -5.25 9.50 3.36
CA VAL A 170 -5.20 10.96 3.49
C VAL A 170 -5.76 11.60 2.22
N GLY A 171 -6.87 12.31 2.36
CA GLY A 171 -7.62 12.88 1.23
C GLY A 171 -9.03 12.30 1.06
N MET A 172 -9.34 11.21 1.76
CA MET A 172 -10.71 10.73 1.91
C MET A 172 -11.45 11.54 2.97
N ASP A 173 -12.77 11.61 2.86
CA ASP A 173 -13.64 12.28 3.84
C ASP A 173 -14.13 11.35 4.96
N ALA A 174 -13.94 10.04 4.79
CA ALA A 174 -14.19 9.00 5.78
C ALA A 174 -13.49 7.69 5.40
N PRO A 175 -13.21 6.79 6.37
CA PRO A 175 -12.86 5.40 6.09
C PRO A 175 -13.96 4.69 5.29
N LYS A 176 -13.60 3.71 4.48
CA LYS A 176 -14.54 2.88 3.72
C LYS A 176 -14.04 1.45 3.57
N ASP A 177 -14.97 0.55 3.32
CA ASP A 177 -14.63 -0.80 2.91
C ASP A 177 -14.33 -0.84 1.40
N VAL A 178 -13.28 -1.59 1.04
CA VAL A 178 -12.83 -1.80 -0.34
C VAL A 178 -12.72 -3.30 -0.59
N ASP A 179 -13.24 -3.72 -1.72
CA ASP A 179 -13.25 -5.13 -2.14
C ASP A 179 -12.05 -5.42 -3.06
N TYR A 180 -11.24 -6.39 -2.66
CA TYR A 180 -10.14 -6.95 -3.45
C TYR A 180 -10.54 -8.33 -3.96
N THR A 181 -10.71 -8.47 -5.27
CA THR A 181 -11.14 -9.73 -5.90
C THR A 181 -9.95 -10.49 -6.46
N VAL A 182 -9.81 -11.75 -6.06
CA VAL A 182 -8.81 -12.65 -6.62
C VAL A 182 -9.31 -13.13 -7.99
N LEU A 183 -8.73 -12.59 -9.07
CA LEU A 183 -9.07 -12.95 -10.45
C LEU A 183 -8.48 -14.29 -10.89
N GLY A 184 -7.60 -14.87 -10.08
CA GLY A 184 -6.93 -16.13 -10.32
C GLY A 184 -5.41 -16.03 -10.24
N GLU A 185 -4.72 -17.01 -10.82
CA GLU A 185 -3.27 -17.13 -10.78
C GLU A 185 -2.64 -16.70 -12.10
N ARG A 186 -1.47 -16.12 -12.05
CA ARG A 186 -0.70 -15.68 -13.23
C ARG A 186 0.79 -15.85 -12.98
N THR A 187 1.51 -16.28 -14.01
CA THR A 187 2.96 -16.25 -14.00
C THR A 187 3.47 -15.01 -14.71
N LEU A 188 4.27 -14.19 -14.01
CA LEU A 188 5.03 -13.10 -14.62
C LEU A 188 6.45 -13.58 -14.90
N VAL A 189 7.00 -13.12 -16.02
CA VAL A 189 8.41 -13.30 -16.37
C VAL A 189 9.09 -11.95 -16.24
N ALA A 190 10.15 -11.88 -15.44
CA ALA A 190 10.93 -10.66 -15.28
C ALA A 190 11.61 -10.23 -16.57
N GLY A 191 12.10 -9.00 -16.62
CA GLY A 191 12.78 -8.44 -17.79
C GLY A 191 14.09 -9.16 -18.17
N ASP A 192 14.66 -9.97 -17.27
CA ASP A 192 15.80 -10.85 -17.54
C ASP A 192 15.43 -12.10 -18.38
N GLY A 193 14.14 -12.34 -18.61
CA GLY A 193 13.60 -13.47 -19.35
C GLY A 193 13.67 -14.82 -18.63
N SER A 194 14.32 -14.89 -17.48
CA SER A 194 14.58 -16.13 -16.73
C SER A 194 13.84 -16.24 -15.42
N THR A 195 13.76 -15.14 -14.66
CA THR A 195 13.08 -15.10 -13.38
C THR A 195 11.56 -15.18 -13.57
N ARG A 196 10.91 -16.10 -12.86
CA ARG A 196 9.47 -16.31 -12.90
C ARG A 196 8.89 -16.04 -11.52
N TYR A 197 7.75 -15.36 -11.52
CA TYR A 197 6.93 -15.09 -10.33
C TYR A 197 5.59 -15.76 -10.51
N ASP A 198 5.24 -16.67 -9.59
CA ASP A 198 3.91 -17.28 -9.53
C ASP A 198 3.03 -16.43 -8.63
N CYS A 199 2.08 -15.72 -9.22
CA CYS A 199 1.34 -14.64 -8.57
C CYS A 199 -0.14 -14.96 -8.44
N TRP A 200 -0.76 -14.45 -7.38
CA TRP A 200 -2.17 -14.10 -7.42
C TRP A 200 -2.33 -12.81 -8.23
N LEU A 201 -3.34 -12.81 -9.10
CA LEU A 201 -3.82 -11.58 -9.74
C LEU A 201 -5.02 -11.08 -8.95
N VAL A 202 -4.89 -9.91 -8.38
CA VAL A 202 -5.91 -9.29 -7.51
C VAL A 202 -6.33 -7.96 -8.10
N GLU A 203 -7.61 -7.65 -8.05
CA GLU A 203 -8.16 -6.40 -8.57
C GLU A 203 -9.08 -5.75 -7.55
N THR A 204 -9.03 -4.43 -7.49
CA THR A 204 -10.02 -3.59 -6.83
C THR A 204 -10.53 -2.53 -7.79
N GLU A 205 -11.81 -2.19 -7.70
CA GLU A 205 -12.36 -1.05 -8.42
C GLU A 205 -11.88 0.26 -7.78
N SER A 206 -11.49 1.22 -8.59
CA SER A 206 -10.96 2.51 -8.17
C SER A 206 -11.93 3.64 -8.58
N GLY A 207 -12.16 4.58 -7.67
CA GLY A 207 -13.08 5.69 -7.91
C GLY A 207 -14.55 5.33 -7.73
N SER A 208 -15.41 5.85 -8.60
CA SER A 208 -16.85 5.58 -8.55
C SER A 208 -17.16 4.20 -9.15
N PRO A 209 -18.09 3.42 -8.55
CA PRO A 209 -18.53 2.14 -9.09
C PRO A 209 -18.95 2.24 -10.56
N GLY A 210 -18.47 1.29 -11.37
CA GLY A 210 -18.77 1.25 -12.80
C GLY A 210 -18.01 2.27 -13.65
N SER A 211 -17.05 2.99 -13.09
CA SER A 211 -16.22 3.96 -13.85
C SER A 211 -15.25 3.29 -14.84
N GLY A 212 -15.00 2.00 -14.67
CA GLY A 212 -13.96 1.26 -15.39
C GLY A 212 -12.53 1.55 -14.90
N ASN A 213 -12.40 2.34 -13.84
CA ASN A 213 -11.12 2.53 -13.16
C ASN A 213 -10.86 1.33 -12.25
N TYR A 214 -9.60 0.87 -12.21
CA TYR A 214 -9.21 -0.26 -11.39
C TYR A 214 -7.76 -0.12 -10.92
N GLN A 215 -7.43 -0.90 -9.87
CA GLN A 215 -6.05 -1.23 -9.50
C GLN A 215 -5.90 -2.75 -9.55
N ARG A 216 -4.84 -3.22 -10.18
CA ARG A 216 -4.46 -4.64 -10.28
C ARG A 216 -3.10 -4.87 -9.67
N PHE A 217 -3.00 -5.95 -8.93
CA PHE A 217 -1.77 -6.33 -8.24
C PHE A 217 -1.40 -7.76 -8.63
N TRP A 218 -0.15 -7.97 -9.01
CA TRP A 218 0.47 -9.29 -9.15
C TRP A 218 1.32 -9.53 -7.90
N ILE A 219 0.86 -10.42 -7.04
CA ILE A 219 1.45 -10.70 -5.73
C ILE A 219 2.13 -12.06 -5.78
N ASP A 220 3.46 -12.08 -5.69
CA ASP A 220 4.25 -13.33 -5.67
C ASP A 220 3.87 -14.16 -4.45
N LYS A 221 3.47 -15.42 -4.68
CA LYS A 221 2.98 -16.32 -3.65
C LYS A 221 4.05 -16.76 -2.66
N ALA A 222 5.27 -16.95 -3.15
CA ALA A 222 6.37 -17.46 -2.35
C ALA A 222 6.99 -16.37 -1.47
N ARG A 223 7.21 -15.18 -2.04
CA ARG A 223 7.89 -14.06 -1.38
C ARG A 223 6.96 -13.10 -0.68
N ARG A 224 5.65 -13.18 -0.97
CA ARG A 224 4.64 -12.25 -0.45
C ARG A 224 5.06 -10.79 -0.72
N VAL A 225 5.27 -10.48 -1.99
CA VAL A 225 5.64 -9.13 -2.47
C VAL A 225 4.81 -8.76 -3.69
N VAL A 226 4.46 -7.49 -3.82
CA VAL A 226 3.84 -6.96 -5.05
C VAL A 226 4.92 -6.89 -6.13
N VAL A 227 4.84 -7.70 -7.17
CA VAL A 227 5.78 -7.69 -8.29
C VAL A 227 5.41 -6.63 -9.32
N LYS A 228 4.12 -6.43 -9.52
CA LYS A 228 3.56 -5.42 -10.42
C LYS A 228 2.25 -4.88 -9.85
N GLU A 229 2.06 -3.59 -9.99
CA GLU A 229 0.77 -2.91 -9.85
C GLU A 229 0.43 -2.20 -11.16
N GLU A 230 -0.83 -2.17 -11.52
CA GLU A 230 -1.35 -1.44 -12.67
C GLU A 230 -2.64 -0.73 -12.28
N ASP A 231 -2.67 0.58 -12.47
CA ASP A 231 -3.85 1.39 -12.21
C ASP A 231 -4.38 1.97 -13.51
N VAL A 232 -5.70 2.05 -13.61
CA VAL A 232 -6.38 2.88 -14.59
C VAL A 232 -7.22 3.90 -13.84
N PHE A 233 -6.93 5.16 -14.09
CA PHE A 233 -7.59 6.27 -13.44
C PHE A 233 -7.80 7.43 -14.42
N ASN A 234 -9.05 7.78 -14.68
CA ASN A 234 -9.44 8.87 -15.61
C ASN A 234 -8.74 8.80 -16.98
N GLY A 235 -8.63 7.59 -17.55
CA GLY A 235 -7.98 7.36 -18.83
C GLY A 235 -6.45 7.44 -18.81
N GLN A 236 -5.85 7.63 -17.66
CA GLN A 236 -4.41 7.52 -17.44
C GLN A 236 -4.07 6.17 -16.84
N TYR A 237 -3.01 5.56 -17.33
CA TYR A 237 -2.45 4.32 -16.80
C TYR A 237 -1.21 4.64 -15.97
N ARG A 238 -1.12 4.04 -14.80
CA ARG A 238 0.09 4.02 -13.97
C ARG A 238 0.49 2.57 -13.77
N SER A 239 1.76 2.28 -13.90
CA SER A 239 2.32 0.97 -13.53
C SER A 239 3.43 1.16 -12.52
N LYS A 240 3.49 0.28 -11.52
CA LYS A 240 4.64 0.09 -10.64
C LYS A 240 5.20 -1.31 -10.89
N VAL A 241 6.48 -1.42 -11.18
CA VAL A 241 7.15 -2.70 -11.45
C VAL A 241 8.35 -2.83 -10.53
N LEU A 242 8.40 -3.94 -9.80
CA LEU A 242 9.51 -4.26 -8.90
C LEU A 242 10.82 -4.39 -9.69
N LEU A 243 11.86 -3.64 -9.32
CA LEU A 243 13.16 -3.62 -10.00
C LEU A 243 14.13 -4.70 -9.53
N GLY A 244 13.79 -5.47 -8.52
CA GLY A 244 14.60 -6.54 -8.00
C GLY A 244 13.90 -7.30 -6.90
N VAL A 245 14.47 -8.41 -6.44
CA VAL A 245 14.01 -9.09 -5.24
C VAL A 245 14.37 -8.21 -4.05
N PRO A 246 13.43 -7.92 -3.13
CA PRO A 246 13.76 -7.18 -1.92
C PRO A 246 14.95 -7.82 -1.21
N ALA A 247 15.97 -7.02 -0.92
CA ALA A 247 17.07 -7.49 -0.10
C ALA A 247 16.57 -7.63 1.35
N VAL A 248 16.62 -8.84 1.89
CA VAL A 248 16.40 -9.05 3.32
C VAL A 248 17.60 -8.48 4.05
N VAL A 249 17.38 -7.42 4.84
CA VAL A 249 18.42 -6.87 5.71
C VAL A 249 18.33 -7.62 7.03
N GLU A 250 19.28 -8.51 7.28
CA GLU A 250 19.45 -9.09 8.61
C GLU A 250 19.95 -7.99 9.57
N PHE A 251 19.02 -7.42 10.32
CA PHE A 251 19.41 -6.62 11.48
C PHE A 251 19.86 -7.56 12.60
N ALA A 252 21.17 -7.64 12.81
CA ALA A 252 21.66 -8.18 14.06
C ALA A 252 21.18 -7.25 15.19
N LEU A 253 20.25 -7.72 15.99
CA LEU A 253 19.89 -7.04 17.23
C LEU A 253 21.18 -6.83 18.03
N PRO A 254 21.48 -5.60 18.52
CA PRO A 254 22.61 -5.41 19.38
C PRO A 254 22.51 -6.40 20.55
N ALA A 255 23.57 -7.17 20.77
CA ALA A 255 23.63 -8.13 21.87
C ALA A 255 23.24 -7.39 23.15
N SER A 256 22.22 -7.87 23.84
CA SER A 256 21.84 -7.34 25.15
C SER A 256 23.05 -7.42 26.05
N THR A 257 23.60 -6.26 26.40
CA THR A 257 24.70 -6.19 27.40
C THR A 257 24.15 -6.78 28.69
N PRO A 258 24.72 -7.86 29.21
CA PRO A 258 24.27 -8.38 30.50
C PRO A 258 24.43 -7.29 31.54
N ALA A 259 23.39 -7.07 32.35
CA ALA A 259 23.47 -6.17 33.49
C ALA A 259 24.64 -6.61 34.36
N ALA A 260 25.54 -5.67 34.63
CA ALA A 260 26.63 -5.90 35.56
C ALA A 260 26.09 -6.24 36.97
N PRO A 261 26.75 -7.15 37.70
CA PRO A 261 26.27 -7.61 39.00
C PRO A 261 26.25 -6.50 40.08
#